data_4b6ac4ff2cae4934145984a63469cc86
#
_entry.id   4b6ac4ff2cae4934145984a63469cc86
#
_cell.length_a   1.000
_cell.length_b   1.000
_cell.length_c   1.000
_cell.angle_alpha   90.00
_cell.angle_beta   90.00
_cell.angle_gamma   90.00
#
_symmetry.space_group_name_H-M   'P 1'
#
loop_
_entity.id
_entity.type
_entity.pdbx_description
1 polymer ?
#
loop_
_entity_poly.entity_id
_entity_poly.type
_entity_poly.pdbx_seq_one_letter_code
_entity_poly.pdbx_strand_id
1 'polypeptide(L)'
;EKAGRTAARLVGMAEAGNIGRVIIAAGSLDARDHSDRIKGFRAVLKRDFPNIEITPVIETMDQPRQMRELLSERLRNDDGNTAIYNVGAGNEGLVDAIRMNGRDGLSVCVVHELSTCTRDALEDGTIDVAIDQRPEIELNRALALLQAIVDDLPPPPAPELIPAIYLRDNLPNEPL
;
A
#
# COMPACT_ATOMS: atom_id res chain seq x y z
N GLU A 1 0.05 11.19 4.20
CA GLU A 1 -1.14 10.89 5.00
C GLU A 1 -2.38 10.49 4.19
N LYS A 2 -2.71 11.16 3.04
CA LYS A 2 -3.94 10.85 2.25
C LYS A 2 -3.99 9.39 1.82
N ALA A 3 -2.92 8.88 1.23
CA ALA A 3 -2.88 7.47 0.78
C ALA A 3 -3.12 6.49 1.94
N GLY A 4 -2.55 6.74 3.13
CA GLY A 4 -2.83 5.92 4.31
C GLY A 4 -4.29 5.99 4.76
N ARG A 5 -4.94 7.17 4.70
CA ARG A 5 -6.38 7.31 4.97
C ARG A 5 -7.22 6.54 3.95
N THR A 6 -6.81 6.57 2.69
CA THR A 6 -7.46 5.80 1.62
C THR A 6 -7.33 4.30 1.88
N ALA A 7 -6.13 3.81 2.19
CA ALA A 7 -5.90 2.41 2.53
C ALA A 7 -6.77 1.95 3.71
N ALA A 8 -6.86 2.75 4.78
CA ALA A 8 -7.71 2.43 5.94
C ALA A 8 -9.20 2.37 5.56
N ARG A 9 -9.66 3.24 4.65
CA ARG A 9 -11.04 3.21 4.17
C ARG A 9 -11.30 1.93 3.37
N LEU A 10 -10.38 1.53 2.48
CA LEU A 10 -10.48 0.30 1.70
C LEU A 10 -10.50 -0.93 2.62
N VAL A 11 -9.58 -1.00 3.59
CA VAL A 11 -9.57 -2.08 4.60
C VAL A 11 -10.88 -2.11 5.37
N GLY A 12 -11.35 -0.99 5.89
CA GLY A 12 -12.56 -0.95 6.70
C GLY A 12 -13.86 -1.23 5.93
N MET A 13 -13.87 -1.04 4.60
CA MET A 13 -15.00 -1.36 3.72
C MET A 13 -14.97 -2.82 3.25
N ALA A 14 -13.82 -3.48 3.26
CA ALA A 14 -13.71 -4.88 2.92
C ALA A 14 -14.48 -5.72 3.95
N GLU A 15 -15.24 -6.69 3.48
CA GLU A 15 -16.01 -7.64 4.31
C GLU A 15 -16.99 -7.04 5.34
N ALA A 16 -17.50 -5.84 5.10
CA ALA A 16 -18.61 -5.26 5.90
C ALA A 16 -18.43 -5.37 7.44
N GLY A 17 -17.20 -5.24 7.94
CA GLY A 17 -16.92 -5.22 9.37
C GLY A 17 -16.46 -6.55 9.99
N ASN A 18 -16.19 -7.58 9.19
CA ASN A 18 -15.69 -8.87 9.69
C ASN A 18 -14.17 -8.92 9.92
N ILE A 19 -13.43 -7.85 9.57
CA ILE A 19 -11.98 -7.82 9.81
C ILE A 19 -11.71 -7.67 11.29
N GLY A 20 -11.03 -8.66 11.89
CA GLY A 20 -10.64 -8.64 13.29
C GLY A 20 -9.37 -7.82 13.52
N ARG A 21 -8.40 -7.92 12.60
CA ARG A 21 -7.09 -7.27 12.75
C ARG A 21 -6.47 -6.84 11.43
N VAL A 22 -5.50 -5.95 11.52
CA VAL A 22 -4.66 -5.56 10.37
C VAL A 22 -3.18 -5.66 10.72
N ILE A 23 -2.43 -6.35 9.86
CA ILE A 23 -0.97 -6.38 9.86
C ILE A 23 -0.48 -5.20 9.00
N ILE A 24 0.31 -4.31 9.59
CA ILE A 24 0.97 -3.24 8.85
C ILE A 24 2.43 -3.62 8.65
N ALA A 25 2.89 -3.60 7.39
CA ALA A 25 4.29 -3.72 7.03
C ALA A 25 4.82 -2.37 6.55
N ALA A 26 6.05 -2.05 6.93
CA ALA A 26 6.75 -0.82 6.53
C ALA A 26 8.22 -1.12 6.26
N GLY A 27 8.86 -0.33 5.41
CA GLY A 27 10.31 -0.39 5.26
C GLY A 27 11.00 0.08 6.54
N SER A 28 10.74 1.30 6.96
CA SER A 28 11.22 1.86 8.22
C SER A 28 10.22 2.86 8.79
N LEU A 29 10.07 2.87 10.11
CA LEU A 29 9.27 3.86 10.82
C LEU A 29 9.95 5.24 10.89
N ASP A 30 11.27 5.30 10.65
CA ASP A 30 12.02 6.55 10.55
C ASP A 30 11.78 7.26 9.20
N ALA A 31 11.32 6.55 8.19
CA ALA A 31 10.95 7.14 6.91
C ALA A 31 9.66 7.97 7.08
N ARG A 32 9.76 9.26 6.76
CA ARG A 32 8.66 10.22 6.98
C ARG A 32 7.40 9.86 6.21
N ASP A 33 7.53 9.42 4.97
CA ASP A 33 6.40 9.01 4.14
C ASP A 33 5.70 7.77 4.71
N HIS A 34 6.45 6.78 5.22
CA HIS A 34 5.90 5.60 5.89
C HIS A 34 5.17 5.99 7.17
N SER A 35 5.79 6.79 8.04
CA SER A 35 5.17 7.24 9.28
C SER A 35 3.92 8.10 9.03
N ASP A 36 3.92 8.96 8.01
CA ASP A 36 2.76 9.76 7.60
C ASP A 36 1.62 8.89 7.05
N ARG A 37 1.92 7.86 6.26
CA ARG A 37 0.92 6.88 5.79
C ARG A 37 0.30 6.13 6.97
N ILE A 38 1.11 5.59 7.88
CA ILE A 38 0.65 4.86 9.07
C ILE A 38 -0.20 5.76 9.97
N LYS A 39 0.19 7.00 10.18
CA LYS A 39 -0.58 7.98 10.93
C LYS A 39 -1.96 8.22 10.34
N GLY A 40 -2.02 8.44 9.02
CA GLY A 40 -3.29 8.60 8.30
C GLY A 40 -4.16 7.35 8.39
N PHE A 41 -3.57 6.17 8.25
CA PHE A 41 -4.24 4.88 8.37
C PHE A 41 -4.86 4.69 9.76
N ARG A 42 -4.07 4.84 10.80
CA ARG A 42 -4.51 4.70 12.20
C ARG A 42 -5.63 5.69 12.56
N ALA A 43 -5.53 6.93 12.06
CA ALA A 43 -6.53 7.95 12.33
C ALA A 43 -7.92 7.57 11.81
N VAL A 44 -8.00 7.01 10.60
CA VAL A 44 -9.28 6.55 10.02
C VAL A 44 -9.79 5.29 10.70
N LEU A 45 -8.94 4.29 10.92
CA LEU A 45 -9.39 3.07 11.60
C LEU A 45 -9.93 3.39 13.00
N LYS A 46 -9.20 4.16 13.80
CA LYS A 46 -9.64 4.54 15.14
C LYS A 46 -10.98 5.29 15.15
N ARG A 47 -11.23 6.12 14.17
CA ARG A 47 -12.44 6.95 14.08
C ARG A 47 -13.65 6.17 13.57
N ASP A 48 -13.47 5.40 12.48
CA ASP A 48 -14.55 4.84 11.70
C ASP A 48 -14.69 3.31 11.82
N PHE A 49 -13.63 2.62 12.23
CA PHE A 49 -13.57 1.14 12.33
C PHE A 49 -12.87 0.70 13.63
N PRO A 50 -13.36 1.13 14.81
CA PRO A 50 -12.68 0.94 16.08
C PRO A 50 -12.54 -0.52 16.54
N ASN A 51 -13.27 -1.43 15.91
CA ASN A 51 -13.22 -2.87 16.22
C ASN A 51 -12.07 -3.59 15.51
N ILE A 52 -11.38 -2.94 14.54
CA ILE A 52 -10.23 -3.53 13.87
C ILE A 52 -8.98 -3.29 14.71
N GLU A 53 -8.38 -4.36 15.21
CA GLU A 53 -7.12 -4.32 15.94
C GLU A 53 -5.96 -4.02 14.99
N ILE A 54 -5.08 -3.08 15.36
CA ILE A 54 -3.84 -2.81 14.63
C ILE A 54 -2.71 -3.55 15.35
N THR A 55 -2.15 -4.57 14.70
CA THR A 55 -1.01 -5.30 15.24
C THR A 55 0.25 -4.43 15.28
N PRO A 56 1.29 -4.80 16.04
CA PRO A 56 2.59 -4.12 15.95
C PRO A 56 3.12 -4.13 14.51
N VAL A 57 3.59 -2.98 14.04
CA VAL A 57 4.14 -2.82 12.69
C VAL A 57 5.36 -3.71 12.52
N ILE A 58 5.45 -4.41 11.40
CA ILE A 58 6.67 -5.13 11.00
C ILE A 58 7.53 -4.23 10.14
N GLU A 59 8.80 -4.04 10.55
CA GLU A 59 9.78 -3.27 9.79
C GLU A 59 10.63 -4.20 8.94
N THR A 60 10.63 -3.98 7.63
CA THR A 60 11.20 -4.90 6.64
C THR A 60 12.42 -4.31 5.93
N MET A 61 12.78 -3.07 6.25
CA MET A 61 13.85 -2.31 5.60
C MET A 61 13.71 -2.30 4.06
N ASP A 62 12.47 -2.36 3.57
CA ASP A 62 12.11 -2.48 2.15
C ASP A 62 12.78 -3.68 1.44
N GLN A 63 13.17 -4.70 2.22
CA GLN A 63 13.85 -5.89 1.73
C GLN A 63 12.83 -7.03 1.49
N PRO A 64 12.69 -7.53 0.25
CA PRO A 64 11.73 -8.61 -0.06
C PRO A 64 11.93 -9.86 0.81
N ARG A 65 13.19 -10.22 1.09
CA ARG A 65 13.50 -11.36 1.95
C ARG A 65 12.97 -11.18 3.36
N GLN A 66 13.23 -10.03 3.99
CA GLN A 66 12.75 -9.74 5.35
C GLN A 66 11.23 -9.68 5.40
N MET A 67 10.61 -9.04 4.38
CA MET A 67 9.16 -9.02 4.25
C MET A 67 8.59 -10.44 4.23
N ARG A 68 9.12 -11.32 3.38
CA ARG A 68 8.66 -12.71 3.28
C ARG A 68 8.79 -13.45 4.62
N GLU A 69 9.94 -13.35 5.28
CA GLU A 69 10.21 -14.06 6.54
C GLU A 69 9.29 -13.59 7.65
N LEU A 70 9.22 -12.27 7.90
CA LEU A 70 8.43 -11.69 8.99
C LEU A 70 6.92 -11.81 8.77
N LEU A 71 6.46 -11.59 7.53
CA LEU A 71 5.04 -11.73 7.22
C LEU A 71 4.59 -13.19 7.28
N SER A 72 5.40 -14.13 6.78
CA SER A 72 5.09 -15.57 6.91
C SER A 72 5.01 -16.03 8.36
N GLU A 73 5.85 -15.50 9.25
CA GLU A 73 5.77 -15.78 10.68
C GLU A 73 4.43 -15.29 11.26
N ARG A 74 4.00 -14.09 10.89
CA ARG A 74 2.72 -13.53 11.33
C ARG A 74 1.53 -14.33 10.81
N LEU A 75 1.53 -14.68 9.50
CA LEU A 75 0.44 -15.43 8.88
C LEU A 75 0.27 -16.83 9.46
N ARG A 76 1.37 -17.53 9.78
CA ARG A 76 1.29 -18.86 10.41
C ARG A 76 0.64 -18.87 11.79
N ASN A 77 0.72 -17.76 12.50
CA ASN A 77 0.14 -17.59 13.84
C ASN A 77 -1.21 -16.85 13.82
N ASP A 78 -1.78 -16.66 12.63
CA ASP A 78 -3.03 -15.94 12.43
C ASP A 78 -4.21 -16.91 12.47
N ASP A 79 -5.25 -16.53 13.22
CA ASP A 79 -6.50 -17.28 13.35
C ASP A 79 -7.59 -16.85 12.36
N GLY A 80 -7.24 -15.97 11.41
CA GLY A 80 -8.12 -15.54 10.33
C GLY A 80 -8.74 -14.15 10.52
N ASN A 81 -9.48 -13.70 9.52
CA ASN A 81 -10.09 -12.37 9.43
C ASN A 81 -9.08 -11.21 9.51
N THR A 82 -7.94 -11.41 8.85
CA THR A 82 -6.82 -10.46 8.86
C THR A 82 -6.77 -9.66 7.56
N ALA A 83 -6.52 -8.36 7.69
CA ALA A 83 -6.11 -7.52 6.59
C ALA A 83 -4.59 -7.30 6.60
N ILE A 84 -4.02 -7.06 5.42
CA ILE A 84 -2.62 -6.64 5.30
C ILE A 84 -2.58 -5.25 4.67
N TYR A 85 -1.76 -4.37 5.23
CA TYR A 85 -1.43 -3.08 4.64
C TYR A 85 0.08 -2.92 4.57
N ASN A 86 0.65 -2.98 3.35
CA ASN A 86 2.05 -2.65 3.12
C ASN A 86 2.19 -1.17 2.74
N VAL A 87 2.91 -0.40 3.54
CA VAL A 87 3.10 1.04 3.33
C VAL A 87 4.35 1.38 2.53
N GLY A 88 5.27 0.43 2.34
CA GLY A 88 6.56 0.62 1.67
C GLY A 88 6.77 -0.32 0.49
N ALA A 89 8.03 -0.57 0.16
CA ALA A 89 8.45 -1.55 -0.85
C ALA A 89 8.46 -2.99 -0.31
N GLY A 90 9.11 -3.92 -1.01
CA GLY A 90 9.18 -5.33 -0.62
C GLY A 90 7.96 -6.15 -1.01
N ASN A 91 7.17 -5.66 -1.98
CA ASN A 91 5.95 -6.34 -2.44
C ASN A 91 6.20 -7.75 -2.97
N GLU A 92 7.36 -8.03 -3.57
CA GLU A 92 7.74 -9.38 -4.00
C GLU A 92 7.76 -10.36 -2.81
N GLY A 93 8.34 -9.93 -1.70
CA GLY A 93 8.38 -10.74 -0.48
C GLY A 93 7.00 -10.90 0.18
N LEU A 94 6.14 -9.89 0.09
CA LEU A 94 4.76 -9.96 0.55
C LEU A 94 3.96 -10.97 -0.28
N VAL A 95 4.04 -10.88 -1.59
CA VAL A 95 3.37 -11.81 -2.53
C VAL A 95 3.85 -13.25 -2.28
N ASP A 96 5.16 -13.46 -2.14
CA ASP A 96 5.72 -14.77 -1.81
C ASP A 96 5.17 -15.29 -0.47
N ALA A 97 5.12 -14.46 0.56
CA ALA A 97 4.62 -14.85 1.88
C ALA A 97 3.15 -15.29 1.81
N ILE A 98 2.30 -14.55 1.09
CA ILE A 98 0.89 -14.90 0.92
C ILE A 98 0.75 -16.20 0.14
N ARG A 99 1.46 -16.37 -0.99
CA ARG A 99 1.41 -17.60 -1.79
C ARG A 99 1.89 -18.84 -1.03
N MET A 100 2.91 -18.70 -0.19
CA MET A 100 3.44 -19.80 0.63
C MET A 100 2.51 -20.23 1.77
N ASN A 101 1.79 -19.28 2.37
CA ASN A 101 0.91 -19.56 3.52
C ASN A 101 -0.57 -19.71 3.13
N GLY A 102 -0.93 -19.41 1.89
CA GLY A 102 -2.31 -19.36 1.42
C GLY A 102 -3.03 -18.07 1.80
N ARG A 103 -4.24 -17.90 1.26
CA ARG A 103 -5.10 -16.75 1.57
C ARG A 103 -6.22 -17.07 2.57
N ASP A 104 -6.24 -18.27 3.12
CA ASP A 104 -7.26 -18.67 4.09
C ASP A 104 -7.22 -17.73 5.30
N GLY A 105 -8.36 -17.05 5.56
CA GLY A 105 -8.45 -16.05 6.62
C GLY A 105 -7.91 -14.67 6.28
N LEU A 106 -7.34 -14.44 5.09
CA LEU A 106 -6.94 -13.10 4.64
C LEU A 106 -8.11 -12.41 3.95
N SER A 107 -8.60 -11.34 4.56
CA SER A 107 -9.75 -10.59 4.09
C SER A 107 -9.44 -9.63 2.96
N VAL A 108 -8.39 -8.83 3.11
CA VAL A 108 -7.93 -7.87 2.10
C VAL A 108 -6.44 -7.57 2.24
N CYS A 109 -5.77 -7.44 1.11
CA CYS A 109 -4.38 -7.01 1.03
C CYS A 109 -4.26 -5.71 0.22
N VAL A 110 -3.83 -4.64 0.87
CA VAL A 110 -3.61 -3.32 0.26
C VAL A 110 -2.12 -3.02 0.25
N VAL A 111 -1.59 -2.69 -0.91
CA VAL A 111 -0.17 -2.33 -1.10
C VAL A 111 -0.02 -0.96 -1.73
N HIS A 112 1.21 -0.45 -1.77
CA HIS A 112 1.57 0.72 -2.55
C HIS A 112 2.30 0.30 -3.82
N GLU A 113 2.12 1.15 -4.86
CA GLU A 113 2.76 1.12 -6.18
C GLU A 113 2.28 -0.02 -7.09
N LEU A 114 1.97 0.37 -8.32
CA LEU A 114 1.68 -0.55 -9.40
C LEU A 114 3.00 -0.88 -10.14
N SER A 115 3.60 -2.00 -9.78
CA SER A 115 4.78 -2.58 -10.43
C SER A 115 4.37 -3.85 -11.20
N THR A 116 5.27 -4.42 -11.97
CA THR A 116 5.01 -5.71 -12.62
C THR A 116 4.58 -6.78 -11.61
N CYS A 117 5.28 -6.88 -10.47
CA CYS A 117 4.95 -7.84 -9.42
C CYS A 117 3.55 -7.62 -8.83
N THR A 118 3.19 -6.37 -8.50
CA THR A 118 1.87 -6.06 -7.91
C THR A 118 0.76 -6.17 -8.93
N ARG A 119 1.04 -5.89 -10.22
CA ARG A 119 0.10 -6.13 -11.31
C ARG A 119 -0.26 -7.61 -11.43
N ASP A 120 0.77 -8.48 -11.55
CA ASP A 120 0.56 -9.93 -11.63
C ASP A 120 -0.20 -10.45 -10.41
N ALA A 121 0.11 -9.93 -9.23
CA ALA A 121 -0.54 -10.30 -7.98
C ALA A 121 -1.99 -9.81 -7.86
N LEU A 122 -2.35 -8.66 -8.49
CA LEU A 122 -3.73 -8.22 -8.64
C LEU A 122 -4.49 -9.13 -9.62
N GLU A 123 -3.87 -9.48 -10.76
CA GLU A 123 -4.48 -10.32 -11.79
C GLU A 123 -4.81 -11.72 -11.27
N ASP A 124 -3.92 -12.33 -10.49
CA ASP A 124 -4.14 -13.65 -9.91
C ASP A 124 -4.87 -13.64 -8.56
N GLY A 125 -5.15 -12.46 -8.01
CA GLY A 125 -5.88 -12.30 -6.76
C GLY A 125 -5.04 -12.54 -5.50
N THR A 126 -3.70 -12.56 -5.58
CA THR A 126 -2.83 -12.65 -4.40
C THR A 126 -2.93 -11.39 -3.54
N ILE A 127 -3.08 -10.21 -4.17
CA ILE A 127 -3.42 -8.94 -3.51
C ILE A 127 -4.71 -8.38 -4.09
N ASP A 128 -5.33 -7.44 -3.40
CA ASP A 128 -6.64 -6.91 -3.78
C ASP A 128 -6.58 -5.48 -4.30
N VAL A 129 -5.66 -4.67 -3.75
CA VAL A 129 -5.57 -3.24 -4.07
C VAL A 129 -4.13 -2.77 -4.11
N ALA A 130 -3.78 -2.02 -5.16
CA ALA A 130 -2.55 -1.21 -5.20
C ALA A 130 -2.90 0.28 -5.25
N ILE A 131 -2.32 1.06 -4.33
CA ILE A 131 -2.44 2.52 -4.29
C ILE A 131 -1.18 3.10 -4.91
N ASP A 132 -1.30 3.65 -6.11
CA ASP A 132 -0.18 4.20 -6.86
C ASP A 132 -0.10 5.71 -6.72
N GLN A 133 1.08 6.25 -6.44
CA GLN A 133 1.31 7.68 -6.30
C GLN A 133 1.59 8.39 -7.63
N ARG A 134 1.60 7.66 -8.74
CA ARG A 134 1.81 8.16 -10.10
C ARG A 134 3.15 8.90 -10.24
N PRO A 135 4.27 8.21 -9.95
CA PRO A 135 5.61 8.84 -9.92
C PRO A 135 6.02 9.47 -11.25
N GLU A 136 5.54 8.95 -12.38
CA GLU A 136 5.82 9.54 -13.70
C GLU A 136 5.22 10.95 -13.82
N ILE A 137 4.02 11.17 -13.28
CA ILE A 137 3.38 12.50 -13.31
C ILE A 137 4.14 13.46 -12.40
N GLU A 138 4.59 13.01 -11.23
CA GLU A 138 5.44 13.82 -10.35
C GLU A 138 6.76 14.19 -11.01
N LEU A 139 7.43 13.22 -11.64
CA LEU A 139 8.68 13.46 -12.36
C LEU A 139 8.49 14.45 -13.52
N ASN A 140 7.47 14.26 -14.36
CA ASN A 140 7.18 15.16 -15.46
C ASN A 140 6.87 16.59 -15.00
N ARG A 141 6.17 16.75 -13.89
CA ARG A 141 5.92 18.06 -13.27
C ARG A 141 7.20 18.69 -12.73
N ALA A 142 8.05 17.90 -12.08
CA ALA A 142 9.34 18.38 -11.59
C ALA A 142 10.23 18.85 -12.76
N LEU A 143 10.28 18.10 -13.86
CA LEU A 143 11.01 18.49 -15.06
C LEU A 143 10.45 19.76 -15.70
N ALA A 144 9.13 19.88 -15.80
CA ALA A 144 8.49 21.08 -16.33
C ALA A 144 8.76 22.33 -15.44
N LEU A 145 8.77 22.16 -14.13
CA LEU A 145 9.13 23.23 -13.19
C LEU A 145 10.60 23.64 -13.34
N LEU A 146 11.51 22.68 -13.43
CA LEU A 146 12.93 22.95 -13.65
C LEU A 146 13.16 23.69 -14.97
N GLN A 147 12.49 23.28 -16.04
CA GLN A 147 12.58 23.97 -17.34
C GLN A 147 12.09 25.43 -17.25
N ALA A 148 10.94 25.65 -16.58
CA ALA A 148 10.43 27.01 -16.38
C ALA A 148 11.41 27.91 -15.60
N ILE A 149 12.07 27.34 -14.58
CA ILE A 149 13.10 28.07 -13.81
C ILE A 149 14.30 28.42 -14.69
N VAL A 150 14.77 27.48 -15.54
CA VAL A 150 15.90 27.73 -16.44
C VAL A 150 15.57 28.81 -17.48
N ASP A 151 14.33 28.82 -17.99
CA ASP A 151 13.86 29.72 -19.01
C ASP A 151 13.34 31.07 -18.47
N ASP A 152 13.44 31.31 -17.15
CA ASP A 152 12.88 32.49 -16.44
C ASP A 152 11.38 32.70 -16.72
N LEU A 153 10.63 31.59 -16.79
CA LEU A 153 9.20 31.58 -17.01
C LEU A 153 8.43 31.34 -15.70
N PRO A 154 7.16 31.76 -15.62
CA PRO A 154 6.34 31.46 -14.46
C PRO A 154 6.15 29.94 -14.30
N PRO A 155 6.11 29.44 -13.04
CA PRO A 155 5.94 28.01 -12.80
C PRO A 155 4.61 27.49 -13.41
N PRO A 156 4.63 26.30 -14.02
CA PRO A 156 3.41 25.70 -14.57
C PRO A 156 2.41 25.37 -13.44
N PRO A 157 1.10 25.34 -13.75
CA PRO A 157 0.10 24.93 -12.77
C PRO A 157 0.39 23.53 -12.22
N ALA A 158 0.41 23.38 -10.92
CA ALA A 158 0.63 22.09 -10.25
C ALA A 158 -0.60 21.72 -9.40
N PRO A 159 -1.69 21.20 -10.03
CA PRO A 159 -2.84 20.70 -9.27
C PRO A 159 -2.42 19.55 -8.36
N GLU A 160 -3.12 19.38 -7.24
CA GLU A 160 -2.81 18.31 -6.31
C GLU A 160 -2.84 16.94 -7.01
N LEU A 161 -1.80 16.13 -6.77
CA LEU A 161 -1.75 14.77 -7.29
C LEU A 161 -2.54 13.85 -6.36
N ILE A 162 -3.58 13.23 -6.91
CA ILE A 162 -4.40 12.26 -6.19
C ILE A 162 -3.87 10.86 -6.57
N PRO A 163 -3.55 10.00 -5.58
CA PRO A 163 -3.16 8.63 -5.84
C PRO A 163 -4.20 7.88 -6.65
N ALA A 164 -3.76 7.06 -7.59
CA ALA A 164 -4.63 6.11 -8.28
C ALA A 164 -4.88 4.88 -7.41
N ILE A 165 -6.04 4.26 -7.58
CA ILE A 165 -6.40 3.00 -6.92
C ILE A 165 -6.59 1.97 -8.02
N TYR A 166 -5.78 0.91 -7.97
CA TYR A 166 -5.86 -0.20 -8.90
C TYR A 166 -6.41 -1.43 -8.21
N LEU A 167 -7.36 -2.03 -8.88
CA LEU A 167 -7.96 -3.32 -8.61
C LEU A 167 -7.73 -4.19 -9.85
N ARG A 168 -8.02 -5.46 -9.76
CA ARG A 168 -7.93 -6.40 -10.89
C ARG A 168 -8.63 -5.89 -12.16
N ASP A 169 -9.79 -5.24 -12.00
CA ASP A 169 -10.67 -4.89 -13.13
C ASP A 169 -10.40 -3.52 -13.75
N ASN A 170 -9.47 -2.72 -13.21
CA ASN A 170 -9.14 -1.39 -13.74
C ASN A 170 -7.64 -1.18 -14.00
N LEU A 171 -6.91 -2.27 -14.23
CA LEU A 171 -5.49 -2.22 -14.56
C LEU A 171 -5.29 -1.51 -15.93
N PRO A 172 -4.23 -0.69 -16.09
CA PRO A 172 -3.93 -0.07 -17.38
C PRO A 172 -3.58 -1.14 -18.42
N ASN A 173 -3.97 -0.91 -19.69
CA ASN A 173 -3.71 -1.86 -20.78
C ASN A 173 -2.24 -1.90 -21.21
N GLU A 174 -1.46 -0.87 -20.91
CA GLU A 174 -0.06 -0.81 -21.26
C GLU A 174 0.81 -1.49 -20.18
N PRO A 175 1.87 -2.21 -20.59
CA PRO A 175 2.85 -2.71 -19.65
C PRO A 175 3.55 -1.54 -18.93
N LEU A 176 3.87 -1.73 -17.69
CA LEU A 176 4.59 -0.76 -16.84
C LEU A 176 6.06 -0.66 -17.22
#